data_66741e36a8fb9e827b31f6161f4899ae
#
_entry.id   66741e36a8fb9e827b31f6161f4899ae
#
_cell.length_a   1.000
_cell.length_b   1.000
_cell.length_c   1.000
_cell.angle_alpha   90.00
_cell.angle_beta   90.00
_cell.angle_gamma   90.00
#
_symmetry.space_group_name_H-M   'P 1'
#
loop_
_entity.id
_entity.type
_entity.pdbx_description
1 polymer ?
#
loop_
_entity_poly.entity_id
_entity_poly.type
_entity_poly.pdbx_seq_one_letter_code
_entity_poly.pdbx_strand_id
1 'polypeptide(L)'
;METRYAHHPEDMKTYTTHQLRKEFLVESLFEAGKVNLTYTHVDRMIFGGVTPTEQELTIQLDKQLGVSFFLERRELGIINIGGAGTVTLDGEEFLMDKRDGLYVGKGTKEVWFHSKDPSNPAKYYINSTPAHHTYPTVKIDIQNIDPIATGDPSTLNERKIYQYVHPNICESCQLQMGLTMLAPGSVWNTMPCHTHERRMEVYLYFDMNEDTRAFHFMGKPDETRHLILKNEEAVISPSWSIHTGTATSNYTFIWGMCGENITYDDMDHVKMEELR
;
A
#
# COMPACT_ATOMS: atom_id res chain seq x y z
N MET A 1 -8.52 8.34 13.13
CA MET A 1 -7.30 7.81 12.47
C MET A 1 -6.43 7.16 13.54
N GLU A 2 -5.96 5.94 13.30
CA GLU A 2 -5.02 5.25 14.19
C GLU A 2 -3.60 5.79 13.99
N THR A 3 -2.75 5.76 15.04
CA THR A 3 -1.36 6.22 14.95
C THR A 3 -0.41 5.08 15.30
N ARG A 4 0.60 4.87 14.46
CA ARG A 4 1.73 3.97 14.69
C ARG A 4 3.04 4.77 14.79
N TYR A 5 3.80 4.54 15.83
CA TYR A 5 5.09 5.20 16.02
C TYR A 5 6.21 4.45 15.30
N ALA A 6 7.30 5.15 15.03
CA ALA A 6 8.50 4.53 14.52
C ALA A 6 9.18 3.68 15.63
N HIS A 7 9.75 2.56 15.22
CA HIS A 7 10.45 1.64 16.11
C HIS A 7 11.92 1.52 15.73
N HIS A 8 12.77 1.46 16.72
CA HIS A 8 14.20 1.22 16.51
C HIS A 8 14.41 -0.27 16.14
N PRO A 9 15.28 -0.59 15.16
CA PRO A 9 15.51 -1.97 14.72
C PRO A 9 15.98 -2.89 15.84
N GLU A 10 16.73 -2.37 16.82
CA GLU A 10 17.19 -3.16 17.97
C GLU A 10 16.04 -3.55 18.93
N ASP A 11 15.01 -2.70 19.06
CA ASP A 11 13.86 -3.00 19.92
C ASP A 11 13.06 -4.17 19.35
N MET A 12 12.91 -4.21 18.03
CA MET A 12 12.17 -5.27 17.33
C MET A 12 12.73 -6.67 17.59
N LYS A 13 14.03 -6.82 17.86
CA LYS A 13 14.66 -8.11 18.19
C LYS A 13 13.99 -8.80 19.38
N THR A 14 13.44 -8.04 20.32
CA THR A 14 12.82 -8.54 21.53
C THR A 14 11.29 -8.64 21.45
N TYR A 15 10.68 -8.18 20.36
CA TYR A 15 9.22 -8.16 20.25
C TYR A 15 8.64 -9.56 20.16
N THR A 16 7.61 -9.78 20.95
CA THR A 16 6.75 -10.95 20.84
C THR A 16 5.89 -10.86 19.57
N THR A 17 5.30 -11.96 19.14
CA THR A 17 4.34 -11.96 18.01
C THR A 17 3.22 -10.95 18.22
N HIS A 18 2.69 -10.83 19.45
CA HIS A 18 1.66 -9.85 19.76
C HIS A 18 2.14 -8.40 19.55
N GLN A 19 3.36 -8.08 19.99
CA GLN A 19 3.94 -6.75 19.79
C GLN A 19 4.21 -6.45 18.32
N LEU A 20 4.77 -7.40 17.56
CA LEU A 20 4.98 -7.25 16.12
C LEU A 20 3.67 -6.95 15.39
N ARG A 21 2.61 -7.73 15.68
CA ARG A 21 1.28 -7.51 15.09
C ARG A 21 0.72 -6.15 15.46
N LYS A 22 0.79 -5.77 16.73
CA LYS A 22 0.29 -4.48 17.22
C LYS A 22 0.98 -3.30 16.55
N GLU A 23 2.29 -3.37 16.30
CA GLU A 23 3.06 -2.21 15.83
C GLU A 23 3.16 -2.13 14.30
N PHE A 24 3.19 -3.27 13.60
CA PHE A 24 3.44 -3.31 12.17
C PHE A 24 2.28 -3.83 11.31
N LEU A 25 1.29 -4.54 11.90
CA LEU A 25 0.16 -5.09 11.15
C LEU A 25 -1.09 -4.24 11.36
N VAL A 26 -1.84 -4.01 10.27
CA VAL A 26 -3.17 -3.40 10.29
C VAL A 26 -4.17 -4.40 9.72
N GLU A 27 -5.09 -4.87 10.58
CA GLU A 27 -5.99 -5.99 10.29
C GLU A 27 -7.37 -5.56 9.76
N SER A 28 -7.82 -4.35 10.05
CA SER A 28 -9.18 -3.88 9.76
C SER A 28 -9.16 -2.65 8.84
N LEU A 29 -8.79 -2.83 7.57
CA LEU A 29 -8.77 -1.74 6.61
C LEU A 29 -10.15 -1.50 5.98
N PHE A 30 -10.85 -2.55 5.58
CA PHE A 30 -12.09 -2.44 4.80
C PHE A 30 -13.31 -2.87 5.61
N GLU A 31 -13.93 -1.90 6.27
CA GLU A 31 -15.21 -2.09 6.95
C GLU A 31 -16.30 -1.33 6.19
N ALA A 32 -17.42 -1.99 5.94
CA ALA A 32 -18.56 -1.41 5.21
C ALA A 32 -19.04 -0.09 5.84
N GLY A 33 -19.19 0.94 5.04
CA GLY A 33 -19.62 2.28 5.46
C GLY A 33 -18.59 3.07 6.25
N LYS A 34 -17.29 2.68 6.21
CA LYS A 34 -16.26 3.36 7.00
C LYS A 34 -15.04 3.79 6.18
N VAL A 35 -14.34 4.77 6.76
CA VAL A 35 -12.98 5.21 6.39
C VAL A 35 -12.04 4.84 7.53
N ASN A 36 -11.19 3.84 7.30
CA ASN A 36 -10.21 3.37 8.28
C ASN A 36 -8.80 3.77 7.84
N LEU A 37 -8.20 4.71 8.55
CA LEU A 37 -6.87 5.25 8.24
C LEU A 37 -5.88 5.01 9.37
N THR A 38 -4.66 4.69 8.99
CA THR A 38 -3.50 4.60 9.85
C THR A 38 -2.46 5.65 9.43
N TYR A 39 -2.05 6.49 10.39
CA TYR A 39 -0.89 7.37 10.27
C TYR A 39 0.32 6.68 10.88
N THR A 40 1.37 6.49 10.11
CA THR A 40 2.65 6.03 10.64
C THR A 40 3.66 7.16 10.72
N HIS A 41 4.42 7.20 11.82
CA HIS A 41 5.56 8.12 11.98
C HIS A 41 6.76 7.71 11.12
N VAL A 42 6.75 6.53 10.52
CA VAL A 42 7.74 6.16 9.49
C VAL A 42 7.37 6.94 8.22
N ASP A 43 8.23 7.86 7.83
CA ASP A 43 8.06 8.79 6.70
C ASP A 43 6.71 9.53 6.64
N ARG A 44 5.94 9.51 7.74
CA ARG A 44 4.64 10.20 7.88
C ARG A 44 3.61 9.78 6.81
N MET A 45 3.68 8.53 6.38
CA MET A 45 2.67 7.97 5.49
C MET A 45 1.32 7.80 6.21
N ILE A 46 0.24 8.07 5.50
CA ILE A 46 -1.11 7.65 5.87
C ILE A 46 -1.55 6.61 4.86
N PHE A 47 -2.10 5.51 5.34
CA PHE A 47 -2.68 4.49 4.47
C PHE A 47 -3.94 3.92 5.10
N GLY A 48 -4.77 3.28 4.28
CA GLY A 48 -5.99 2.66 4.79
C GLY A 48 -6.99 2.32 3.72
N GLY A 49 -8.21 2.01 4.15
CA GLY A 49 -9.32 1.60 3.31
C GLY A 49 -10.53 2.51 3.46
N VAL A 50 -11.23 2.70 2.35
CA VAL A 50 -12.51 3.40 2.29
C VAL A 50 -13.50 2.47 1.60
N THR A 51 -14.61 2.14 2.28
CA THR A 51 -15.61 1.18 1.76
C THR A 51 -17.00 1.84 1.82
N PRO A 52 -17.34 2.73 0.88
CA PRO A 52 -18.67 3.32 0.83
C PRO A 52 -19.71 2.24 0.49
N THR A 53 -20.90 2.36 1.09
CA THR A 53 -22.06 1.51 0.80
C THR A 53 -23.21 2.37 0.25
N GLU A 54 -24.26 2.57 1.03
CA GLU A 54 -25.40 3.41 0.64
C GLU A 54 -25.07 4.91 0.60
N GLN A 55 -24.11 5.32 1.42
CA GLN A 55 -23.71 6.72 1.55
C GLN A 55 -22.30 6.94 1.03
N GLU A 56 -22.10 8.11 0.46
CA GLU A 56 -20.76 8.61 0.13
C GLU A 56 -19.94 8.81 1.39
N LEU A 57 -18.64 8.56 1.27
CA LEU A 57 -17.68 8.76 2.35
C LEU A 57 -16.65 9.80 1.95
N THR A 58 -16.16 10.55 2.92
CA THR A 58 -15.04 11.48 2.75
C THR A 58 -14.03 11.28 3.87
N ILE A 59 -12.78 11.65 3.60
CA ILE A 59 -11.73 11.58 4.62
C ILE A 59 -11.93 12.70 5.63
N GLN A 60 -12.30 12.32 6.84
CA GLN A 60 -12.47 13.28 7.94
C GLN A 60 -11.10 13.82 8.38
N LEU A 61 -11.02 15.14 8.50
CA LEU A 61 -9.80 15.80 8.93
C LEU A 61 -9.47 15.45 10.40
N ASP A 62 -8.28 14.91 10.61
CA ASP A 62 -7.78 14.65 11.94
C ASP A 62 -6.95 15.84 12.45
N LYS A 63 -7.22 16.28 13.68
CA LYS A 63 -6.56 17.41 14.33
C LYS A 63 -5.03 17.27 14.34
N GLN A 64 -4.52 16.05 14.43
CA GLN A 64 -3.07 15.79 14.47
C GLN A 64 -2.33 16.23 13.20
N LEU A 65 -3.01 16.39 12.06
CA LEU A 65 -2.39 16.82 10.82
C LEU A 65 -2.10 18.33 10.79
N GLY A 66 -2.81 19.13 11.59
CA GLY A 66 -2.60 20.57 11.72
C GLY A 66 -2.82 21.34 10.42
N VAL A 67 -3.81 20.93 9.61
CA VAL A 67 -4.15 21.48 8.29
C VAL A 67 -5.64 21.81 8.22
N SER A 68 -6.07 22.58 7.20
CA SER A 68 -7.47 22.95 7.00
C SER A 68 -8.27 21.95 6.17
N PHE A 69 -7.60 21.17 5.33
CA PHE A 69 -8.17 20.06 4.57
C PHE A 69 -7.07 18.99 4.32
N PHE A 70 -7.47 17.75 4.03
CA PHE A 70 -6.59 16.58 4.05
C PHE A 70 -5.37 16.71 3.12
N LEU A 71 -5.56 17.18 1.89
CA LEU A 71 -4.48 17.32 0.90
C LEU A 71 -3.83 18.72 0.86
N GLU A 72 -3.97 19.53 1.92
CA GLU A 72 -3.31 20.85 1.98
C GLU A 72 -1.78 20.74 1.86
N ARG A 73 -1.20 19.67 2.42
CA ARG A 73 0.26 19.44 2.43
C ARG A 73 0.63 18.01 2.05
N ARG A 74 -0.29 17.29 1.42
CA ARG A 74 -0.14 15.87 1.08
C ARG A 74 -0.60 15.59 -0.35
N GLU A 75 -0.10 14.53 -0.92
CA GLU A 75 -0.57 13.88 -2.13
C GLU A 75 -1.24 12.55 -1.78
N LEU A 76 -2.01 11.98 -2.70
CA LEU A 76 -2.80 10.78 -2.47
C LEU A 76 -2.78 9.85 -3.68
N GLY A 77 -2.45 8.60 -3.46
CA GLY A 77 -2.67 7.50 -4.40
C GLY A 77 -3.85 6.64 -3.95
N ILE A 78 -4.68 6.25 -4.88
CA ILE A 78 -5.88 5.43 -4.66
C ILE A 78 -5.83 4.25 -5.63
N ILE A 79 -6.11 3.02 -5.16
CA ILE A 79 -6.39 1.86 -6.00
C ILE A 79 -7.69 1.21 -5.52
N ASN A 80 -8.65 1.02 -6.42
CA ASN A 80 -9.89 0.33 -6.10
C ASN A 80 -9.70 -1.19 -6.20
N ILE A 81 -9.89 -1.93 -5.11
CA ILE A 81 -9.79 -3.39 -5.09
C ILE A 81 -11.15 -4.10 -5.00
N GLY A 82 -12.25 -3.33 -4.88
CA GLY A 82 -13.63 -3.83 -4.74
C GLY A 82 -14.45 -3.75 -6.03
N GLY A 83 -15.75 -3.57 -5.87
CA GLY A 83 -16.69 -3.28 -6.95
C GLY A 83 -16.45 -1.92 -7.60
N ALA A 84 -17.13 -1.63 -8.70
CA ALA A 84 -17.02 -0.33 -9.38
C ALA A 84 -17.57 0.81 -8.50
N GLY A 85 -16.96 1.99 -8.63
CA GLY A 85 -17.39 3.18 -7.92
C GLY A 85 -16.89 4.47 -8.55
N THR A 86 -16.99 5.57 -7.82
CA THR A 86 -16.55 6.89 -8.25
C THR A 86 -15.77 7.58 -7.15
N VAL A 87 -14.71 8.28 -7.53
CA VAL A 87 -14.02 9.25 -6.66
C VAL A 87 -14.30 10.63 -7.22
N THR A 88 -14.85 11.53 -6.38
CA THR A 88 -15.13 12.92 -6.75
C THR A 88 -14.13 13.85 -6.08
N LEU A 89 -13.44 14.67 -6.87
CA LEU A 89 -12.43 15.62 -6.44
C LEU A 89 -12.86 17.04 -6.77
N ASP A 90 -13.13 17.88 -5.77
CA ASP A 90 -13.58 19.27 -5.96
C ASP A 90 -14.74 19.39 -6.99
N GLY A 91 -15.63 18.38 -7.05
CA GLY A 91 -16.78 18.30 -7.96
C GLY A 91 -16.52 17.59 -9.29
N GLU A 92 -15.29 17.19 -9.61
CA GLU A 92 -14.96 16.38 -10.78
C GLU A 92 -15.02 14.87 -10.45
N GLU A 93 -15.73 14.09 -11.26
CA GLU A 93 -15.94 12.66 -11.05
C GLU A 93 -14.95 11.79 -11.85
N PHE A 94 -14.36 10.81 -11.16
CA PHE A 94 -13.48 9.80 -11.74
C PHE A 94 -14.09 8.41 -11.52
N LEU A 95 -14.50 7.76 -12.59
CA LEU A 95 -15.00 6.37 -12.54
C LEU A 95 -13.81 5.44 -12.23
N MET A 96 -14.01 4.53 -11.28
CA MET A 96 -13.00 3.60 -10.78
C MET A 96 -13.51 2.17 -10.84
N ASP A 97 -13.15 1.45 -11.88
CA ASP A 97 -13.37 0.00 -11.92
C ASP A 97 -12.38 -0.74 -11.01
N LYS A 98 -12.61 -2.05 -10.83
CA LYS A 98 -11.69 -2.87 -10.01
C LYS A 98 -10.27 -2.80 -10.57
N ARG A 99 -9.32 -2.51 -9.71
CA ARG A 99 -7.88 -2.31 -9.98
C ARG A 99 -7.54 -1.02 -10.75
N ASP A 100 -8.49 -0.12 -10.95
CA ASP A 100 -8.14 1.23 -11.41
C ASP A 100 -7.45 2.02 -10.29
N GLY A 101 -6.58 2.93 -10.71
CA GLY A 101 -5.87 3.85 -9.84
C GLY A 101 -6.22 5.31 -10.10
N LEU A 102 -5.93 6.15 -9.12
CA LEU A 102 -6.04 7.59 -9.21
C LEU A 102 -4.93 8.23 -8.38
N TYR A 103 -4.12 9.06 -9.00
CA TYR A 103 -3.20 9.96 -8.30
C TYR A 103 -3.86 11.31 -8.14
N VAL A 104 -3.81 11.86 -6.94
CA VAL A 104 -4.38 13.17 -6.59
C VAL A 104 -3.28 14.05 -6.03
N GLY A 105 -3.01 15.16 -6.70
CA GLY A 105 -1.99 16.13 -6.28
C GLY A 105 -2.41 16.92 -5.04
N LYS A 106 -1.40 17.47 -4.37
CA LYS A 106 -1.56 18.43 -3.28
C LYS A 106 -2.43 19.61 -3.69
N GLY A 107 -3.35 20.02 -2.83
CA GLY A 107 -4.20 21.20 -3.02
C GLY A 107 -5.68 20.90 -3.26
N THR A 108 -6.04 19.66 -3.64
CA THR A 108 -7.43 19.20 -3.73
C THR A 108 -8.10 19.30 -2.36
N LYS A 109 -9.26 19.96 -2.28
CA LYS A 109 -9.91 20.27 -1.01
C LYS A 109 -10.87 19.18 -0.57
N GLU A 110 -11.63 18.65 -1.51
CA GLU A 110 -12.69 17.68 -1.26
C GLU A 110 -12.39 16.37 -1.99
N VAL A 111 -12.45 15.27 -1.26
CA VAL A 111 -12.30 13.92 -1.80
C VAL A 111 -13.46 13.07 -1.30
N TRP A 112 -14.37 12.71 -2.19
CA TRP A 112 -15.54 11.89 -1.90
C TRP A 112 -15.43 10.53 -2.59
N PHE A 113 -15.92 9.50 -1.93
CA PHE A 113 -15.90 8.12 -2.40
C PHE A 113 -17.32 7.57 -2.45
N HIS A 114 -17.67 6.95 -3.57
CA HIS A 114 -18.97 6.36 -3.80
C HIS A 114 -18.85 4.94 -4.38
N SER A 115 -19.77 4.04 -4.01
CA SER A 115 -19.94 2.73 -4.63
C SER A 115 -21.08 2.75 -5.61
N LYS A 116 -20.87 2.19 -6.80
CA LYS A 116 -21.93 2.06 -7.81
C LYS A 116 -23.01 1.07 -7.36
N ASP A 117 -22.63 0.02 -6.65
CA ASP A 117 -23.51 -1.02 -6.13
C ASP A 117 -23.19 -1.26 -4.64
N PRO A 118 -24.07 -0.88 -3.70
CA PRO A 118 -23.87 -1.11 -2.28
C PRO A 118 -23.76 -2.57 -1.87
N SER A 119 -24.33 -3.48 -2.67
CA SER A 119 -24.23 -4.94 -2.41
C SER A 119 -22.88 -5.54 -2.83
N ASN A 120 -22.16 -4.84 -3.72
CA ASN A 120 -20.81 -5.15 -4.12
C ASN A 120 -19.96 -3.87 -4.06
N PRO A 121 -19.67 -3.36 -2.86
CA PRO A 121 -19.09 -2.05 -2.69
C PRO A 121 -17.69 -1.93 -3.26
N ALA A 122 -17.36 -0.71 -3.70
CA ALA A 122 -15.99 -0.35 -3.98
C ALA A 122 -15.17 -0.41 -2.68
N LYS A 123 -13.90 -0.79 -2.80
CA LYS A 123 -12.93 -0.81 -1.70
C LYS A 123 -11.71 -0.03 -2.16
N TYR A 124 -11.63 1.22 -1.76
CA TYR A 124 -10.52 2.09 -2.13
C TYR A 124 -9.39 1.95 -1.13
N TYR A 125 -8.28 1.37 -1.56
CA TYR A 125 -7.04 1.42 -0.80
C TYR A 125 -6.33 2.72 -1.10
N ILE A 126 -5.91 3.42 -0.06
CA ILE A 126 -5.25 4.72 -0.20
C ILE A 126 -3.88 4.74 0.45
N ASN A 127 -2.94 5.45 -0.19
CA ASN A 127 -1.67 5.86 0.38
C ASN A 127 -1.51 7.38 0.21
N SER A 128 -1.17 8.09 1.27
CA SER A 128 -0.94 9.53 1.23
C SER A 128 0.37 9.89 1.90
N THR A 129 1.14 10.75 1.26
CA THR A 129 2.47 11.18 1.71
C THR A 129 2.57 12.69 1.77
N PRO A 130 3.48 13.28 2.55
CA PRO A 130 3.76 14.71 2.50
C PRO A 130 4.17 15.15 1.09
N ALA A 131 3.69 16.31 0.65
CA ALA A 131 3.97 16.83 -0.67
C ALA A 131 4.46 18.28 -0.62
N HIS A 132 5.57 18.58 -1.30
CA HIS A 132 6.18 19.90 -1.40
C HIS A 132 5.79 20.64 -2.69
N HIS A 133 5.27 19.92 -3.68
CA HIS A 133 4.83 20.42 -4.98
C HIS A 133 3.42 19.93 -5.31
N THR A 134 2.73 20.62 -6.23
CA THR A 134 1.42 20.20 -6.75
C THR A 134 1.62 19.62 -8.14
N TYR A 135 1.36 18.33 -8.29
CA TYR A 135 1.30 17.64 -9.58
C TYR A 135 -0.15 17.45 -10.02
N PRO A 136 -0.43 17.34 -11.33
CA PRO A 136 -1.78 17.10 -11.83
C PRO A 136 -2.37 15.79 -11.34
N THR A 137 -3.70 15.76 -11.17
CA THR A 137 -4.44 14.51 -10.97
C THR A 137 -4.36 13.63 -12.21
N VAL A 138 -4.11 12.34 -12.04
CA VAL A 138 -3.99 11.36 -13.13
C VAL A 138 -4.85 10.13 -12.82
N LYS A 139 -5.86 9.88 -13.66
CA LYS A 139 -6.60 8.61 -13.67
C LYS A 139 -5.73 7.54 -14.33
N ILE A 140 -5.64 6.38 -13.70
CA ILE A 140 -4.77 5.28 -14.10
C ILE A 140 -5.64 4.04 -14.32
N ASP A 141 -5.89 3.72 -15.57
CA ASP A 141 -6.59 2.49 -15.95
C ASP A 141 -5.56 1.36 -16.05
N ILE A 142 -5.78 0.28 -15.30
CA ILE A 142 -4.87 -0.87 -15.28
C ILE A 142 -4.67 -1.49 -16.69
N GLN A 143 -5.67 -1.41 -17.56
CA GLN A 143 -5.58 -1.95 -18.90
C GLN A 143 -4.59 -1.19 -19.80
N ASN A 144 -4.27 0.05 -19.43
CA ASN A 144 -3.33 0.91 -20.14
C ASN A 144 -1.91 0.86 -19.55
N ILE A 145 -1.67 0.03 -18.54
CA ILE A 145 -0.34 -0.18 -17.97
C ILE A 145 0.27 -1.44 -18.59
N ASP A 146 1.42 -1.30 -19.23
CA ASP A 146 2.25 -2.44 -19.61
C ASP A 146 2.94 -3.01 -18.36
N PRO A 147 2.55 -4.22 -17.88
CA PRO A 147 3.15 -4.76 -16.67
C PRO A 147 4.57 -5.29 -16.95
N ILE A 148 5.43 -5.14 -15.96
CA ILE A 148 6.74 -5.81 -15.95
C ILE A 148 6.51 -7.26 -15.57
N ALA A 149 6.69 -8.19 -16.52
CA ALA A 149 6.67 -9.62 -16.24
C ALA A 149 8.04 -10.05 -15.72
N THR A 150 8.08 -10.75 -14.60
CA THR A 150 9.32 -11.19 -13.95
C THR A 150 9.12 -12.47 -13.15
N GLY A 151 10.23 -13.11 -12.77
CA GLY A 151 10.24 -14.37 -12.05
C GLY A 151 10.21 -15.58 -12.97
N ASP A 152 10.17 -16.77 -12.38
CA ASP A 152 10.21 -18.05 -13.07
C ASP A 152 9.37 -19.08 -12.29
N PRO A 153 8.61 -19.96 -12.97
CA PRO A 153 7.83 -21.01 -12.31
C PRO A 153 8.67 -21.94 -11.44
N SER A 154 9.93 -22.21 -11.83
CA SER A 154 10.83 -23.09 -11.06
C SER A 154 11.26 -22.49 -9.71
N THR A 155 11.19 -21.18 -9.57
CA THR A 155 11.43 -20.45 -8.31
C THR A 155 10.13 -19.99 -7.62
N LEU A 156 8.97 -20.36 -8.15
CA LEU A 156 7.63 -20.09 -7.59
C LEU A 156 7.37 -18.58 -7.39
N ASN A 157 7.93 -17.72 -8.25
CA ASN A 157 7.85 -16.27 -8.12
C ASN A 157 7.47 -15.54 -9.41
N GLU A 158 6.87 -16.25 -10.37
CA GLU A 158 6.35 -15.64 -11.59
C GLU A 158 5.26 -14.63 -11.25
N ARG A 159 5.39 -13.38 -11.72
CA ARG A 159 4.48 -12.29 -11.37
C ARG A 159 4.50 -11.17 -12.39
N LYS A 160 3.45 -10.33 -12.34
CA LYS A 160 3.32 -9.09 -13.11
C LYS A 160 3.29 -7.90 -12.18
N ILE A 161 4.15 -6.92 -12.41
CA ILE A 161 4.26 -5.68 -11.64
C ILE A 161 3.65 -4.55 -12.44
N TYR A 162 2.61 -3.93 -11.91
CA TYR A 162 1.94 -2.76 -12.46
C TYR A 162 2.37 -1.52 -11.66
N GLN A 163 3.08 -0.62 -12.29
CA GLN A 163 3.52 0.64 -11.69
C GLN A 163 2.42 1.68 -11.89
N TYR A 164 1.80 2.16 -10.83
CA TYR A 164 0.72 3.15 -10.87
C TYR A 164 1.26 4.55 -10.68
N VAL A 165 1.64 4.89 -9.46
CA VAL A 165 2.30 6.16 -9.16
C VAL A 165 3.79 5.95 -9.33
N HIS A 166 4.28 6.28 -10.51
CA HIS A 166 5.65 6.06 -10.94
C HIS A 166 5.98 7.07 -12.04
N PRO A 167 7.22 7.59 -12.15
CA PRO A 167 7.58 8.62 -13.14
C PRO A 167 7.20 8.31 -14.59
N ASN A 168 7.09 7.04 -14.96
CA ASN A 168 6.65 6.64 -16.32
C ASN A 168 5.15 6.85 -16.57
N ILE A 169 4.34 7.02 -15.52
CA ILE A 169 2.87 7.16 -15.58
C ILE A 169 2.44 8.54 -15.10
N CYS A 170 2.87 8.94 -13.91
CA CYS A 170 2.60 10.25 -13.34
C CYS A 170 3.71 10.67 -12.39
N GLU A 171 3.96 11.96 -12.33
CA GLU A 171 4.90 12.54 -11.37
C GLU A 171 4.25 12.62 -9.99
N SER A 172 5.06 12.50 -8.94
CA SER A 172 4.68 12.60 -7.53
C SER A 172 5.81 13.23 -6.72
N CYS A 173 5.55 13.63 -5.47
CA CYS A 173 6.58 14.19 -4.60
C CYS A 173 7.41 13.10 -3.93
N GLN A 174 6.75 12.23 -3.17
CA GLN A 174 7.39 11.16 -2.39
C GLN A 174 6.68 9.82 -2.56
N LEU A 175 5.42 9.84 -3.04
CA LEU A 175 4.62 8.64 -3.21
C LEU A 175 5.07 7.86 -4.44
N GLN A 176 5.37 6.58 -4.23
CA GLN A 176 5.35 5.58 -5.30
C GLN A 176 4.37 4.49 -4.90
N MET A 177 3.60 3.99 -5.86
CA MET A 177 2.56 3.00 -5.59
C MET A 177 2.36 2.10 -6.80
N GLY A 178 2.20 0.81 -6.54
CA GLY A 178 1.91 -0.15 -7.59
C GLY A 178 1.28 -1.43 -7.05
N LEU A 179 0.99 -2.32 -7.98
CA LEU A 179 0.30 -3.57 -7.72
C LEU A 179 1.07 -4.71 -8.36
N THR A 180 1.25 -5.79 -7.63
CA THR A 180 1.91 -7.00 -8.11
C THR A 180 0.96 -8.19 -8.00
N MET A 181 0.74 -8.87 -9.11
CA MET A 181 -0.08 -10.08 -9.20
C MET A 181 0.82 -11.30 -9.41
N LEU A 182 0.76 -12.26 -8.48
CA LEU A 182 1.46 -13.53 -8.63
C LEU A 182 0.67 -14.46 -9.57
N ALA A 183 1.39 -15.15 -10.44
CA ALA A 183 0.79 -16.15 -11.32
C ALA A 183 0.29 -17.37 -10.52
N PRO A 184 -0.70 -18.11 -11.01
CA PRO A 184 -1.12 -19.38 -10.40
C PRO A 184 0.08 -20.33 -10.21
N GLY A 185 0.25 -20.86 -8.99
CA GLY A 185 1.38 -21.70 -8.61
C GLY A 185 2.60 -20.93 -8.08
N SER A 186 2.63 -19.61 -8.21
CA SER A 186 3.66 -18.76 -7.62
C SER A 186 3.20 -18.23 -6.27
N VAL A 187 4.10 -18.25 -5.29
CA VAL A 187 3.79 -17.87 -3.90
C VAL A 187 4.78 -16.87 -3.30
N TRP A 188 5.96 -16.69 -3.93
CA TRP A 188 6.98 -15.76 -3.46
C TRP A 188 6.91 -14.40 -4.17
N ASN A 189 6.98 -13.33 -3.41
CA ASN A 189 7.28 -11.98 -3.90
C ASN A 189 8.61 -11.49 -3.33
N THR A 190 9.29 -10.62 -4.07
CA THR A 190 10.47 -9.87 -3.61
C THR A 190 11.56 -10.78 -2.97
N MET A 191 11.76 -11.96 -3.53
CA MET A 191 12.82 -12.88 -3.13
C MET A 191 13.74 -13.13 -4.34
N PRO A 192 15.08 -12.88 -4.26
CA PRO A 192 15.81 -12.33 -3.12
C PRO A 192 15.29 -10.97 -2.64
N CYS A 193 15.36 -10.76 -1.33
CA CYS A 193 14.87 -9.52 -0.73
C CYS A 193 15.90 -8.39 -0.78
N HIS A 194 15.46 -7.20 -0.39
CA HIS A 194 16.29 -6.01 -0.32
C HIS A 194 15.84 -5.10 0.84
N THR A 195 16.62 -4.10 1.14
CA THR A 195 16.28 -2.95 1.96
C THR A 195 16.46 -1.66 1.16
N HIS A 196 16.00 -0.53 1.67
CA HIS A 196 16.30 0.79 1.12
C HIS A 196 16.18 1.85 2.24
N GLU A 197 17.30 2.36 2.69
CA GLU A 197 17.42 3.24 3.86
C GLU A 197 16.63 4.56 3.72
N ARG A 198 16.34 5.01 2.50
CA ARG A 198 15.73 6.31 2.24
C ARG A 198 14.22 6.30 2.07
N ARG A 199 13.57 5.15 2.15
CA ARG A 199 12.11 5.04 2.02
C ARG A 199 11.56 3.88 2.83
N MET A 200 10.33 4.06 3.29
CA MET A 200 9.53 2.98 3.87
C MET A 200 8.60 2.36 2.83
N GLU A 201 8.02 1.21 3.13
CA GLU A 201 6.94 0.62 2.36
C GLU A 201 5.75 0.19 3.24
N VAL A 202 4.57 0.17 2.64
CA VAL A 202 3.40 -0.52 3.18
C VAL A 202 2.92 -1.53 2.15
N TYR A 203 2.75 -2.78 2.57
CA TYR A 203 2.19 -3.85 1.73
C TYR A 203 0.76 -4.16 2.15
N LEU A 204 -0.20 -4.05 1.22
CA LEU A 204 -1.54 -4.60 1.36
C LEU A 204 -1.62 -5.93 0.60
N TYR A 205 -1.95 -7.01 1.28
CA TYR A 205 -2.18 -8.33 0.69
C TYR A 205 -3.66 -8.56 0.43
N PHE A 206 -4.03 -8.95 -0.79
CA PHE A 206 -5.43 -9.18 -1.14
C PHE A 206 -5.58 -10.20 -2.29
N ASP A 207 -6.82 -10.43 -2.75
CA ASP A 207 -7.17 -11.52 -3.68
C ASP A 207 -6.74 -12.90 -3.12
N MET A 208 -6.92 -13.11 -1.82
CA MET A 208 -6.67 -14.37 -1.13
C MET A 208 -8.00 -15.01 -0.69
N ASN A 209 -8.07 -16.33 -0.80
CA ASN A 209 -9.20 -17.07 -0.27
C ASN A 209 -9.18 -17.07 1.28
N GLU A 210 -10.31 -17.37 1.91
CA GLU A 210 -10.48 -17.36 3.37
C GLU A 210 -9.43 -18.20 4.11
N ASP A 211 -9.05 -19.37 3.57
CA ASP A 211 -8.06 -20.26 4.15
C ASP A 211 -6.61 -19.93 3.78
N THR A 212 -6.39 -18.98 2.87
CA THR A 212 -5.04 -18.58 2.49
C THR A 212 -4.40 -17.73 3.59
N ARG A 213 -3.11 -17.95 3.84
CA ARG A 213 -2.29 -17.13 4.74
C ARG A 213 -1.04 -16.71 4.03
N ALA A 214 -0.74 -15.41 4.13
CA ALA A 214 0.53 -14.85 3.70
C ALA A 214 1.48 -14.74 4.91
N PHE A 215 2.76 -14.92 4.65
CA PHE A 215 3.85 -14.77 5.62
C PHE A 215 4.72 -13.62 5.11
N HIS A 216 4.63 -12.48 5.79
CA HIS A 216 5.49 -11.34 5.50
C HIS A 216 6.72 -11.39 6.38
N PHE A 217 7.89 -11.45 5.77
CA PHE A 217 9.17 -11.41 6.46
C PHE A 217 9.64 -9.97 6.57
N MET A 218 10.06 -9.58 7.76
CA MET A 218 10.53 -8.25 8.11
C MET A 218 11.72 -8.31 9.05
N GLY A 219 12.31 -7.18 9.35
CA GLY A 219 13.47 -7.07 10.23
C GLY A 219 14.75 -6.80 9.45
N LYS A 220 15.86 -6.70 10.15
CA LYS A 220 17.17 -6.69 9.52
C LYS A 220 17.45 -8.04 8.86
N PRO A 221 18.26 -8.10 7.78
CA PRO A 221 18.58 -9.35 7.12
C PRO A 221 19.14 -10.45 8.05
N ASP A 222 19.91 -10.05 9.06
CA ASP A 222 20.56 -10.94 10.02
C ASP A 222 19.71 -11.23 11.27
N GLU A 223 18.50 -10.67 11.36
CA GLU A 223 17.57 -10.84 12.50
C GLU A 223 16.12 -10.76 12.02
N THR A 224 15.70 -11.74 11.22
CA THR A 224 14.36 -11.72 10.60
C THR A 224 13.24 -12.13 11.56
N ARG A 225 12.06 -11.59 11.30
CA ARG A 225 10.77 -11.91 11.93
C ARG A 225 9.73 -12.12 10.85
N HIS A 226 8.59 -12.66 11.21
CA HIS A 226 7.46 -12.79 10.28
C HIS A 226 6.14 -12.38 10.92
N LEU A 227 5.24 -11.95 10.05
CA LEU A 227 3.83 -11.71 10.35
C LEU A 227 2.98 -12.64 9.49
N ILE A 228 1.96 -13.26 10.09
CA ILE A 228 0.98 -14.06 9.36
C ILE A 228 -0.24 -13.18 9.10
N LEU A 229 -0.62 -13.07 7.82
CA LEU A 229 -1.69 -12.20 7.35
C LEU A 229 -2.83 -12.99 6.71
N LYS A 230 -4.00 -12.38 6.80
CA LYS A 230 -5.21 -12.75 6.04
C LYS A 230 -5.41 -11.81 4.86
N ASN A 231 -6.46 -12.09 4.10
CA ASN A 231 -6.91 -11.22 3.03
C ASN A 231 -7.23 -9.81 3.55
N GLU A 232 -6.82 -8.80 2.80
CA GLU A 232 -7.07 -7.38 3.06
C GLU A 232 -6.41 -6.85 4.35
N GLU A 233 -5.27 -7.42 4.74
CA GLU A 233 -4.42 -6.92 5.82
C GLU A 233 -3.15 -6.27 5.27
N ALA A 234 -2.65 -5.23 5.98
CA ALA A 234 -1.47 -4.48 5.56
C ALA A 234 -0.34 -4.49 6.59
N VAL A 235 0.89 -4.43 6.09
CA VAL A 235 2.11 -4.38 6.92
C VAL A 235 2.89 -3.10 6.66
N ILE A 236 3.33 -2.46 7.73
CA ILE A 236 4.28 -1.34 7.71
C ILE A 236 5.69 -1.92 7.70
N SER A 237 6.48 -1.61 6.66
CA SER A 237 7.88 -1.97 6.55
C SER A 237 8.76 -0.72 6.65
N PRO A 238 9.46 -0.50 7.79
CA PRO A 238 10.42 0.59 7.91
C PRO A 238 11.60 0.44 6.93
N SER A 239 12.28 1.52 6.63
CA SER A 239 13.40 1.58 5.68
C SER A 239 14.51 0.55 5.93
N TRP A 240 14.82 0.30 7.20
CA TRP A 240 15.84 -0.68 7.64
C TRP A 240 15.40 -2.14 7.52
N SER A 241 14.13 -2.39 7.23
CA SER A 241 13.53 -3.74 7.20
C SER A 241 13.52 -4.31 5.80
N ILE A 242 13.82 -5.60 5.67
CA ILE A 242 13.41 -6.36 4.49
C ILE A 242 11.90 -6.40 4.41
N HIS A 243 11.37 -6.56 3.21
CA HIS A 243 9.93 -6.68 2.96
C HIS A 243 9.71 -7.69 1.83
N THR A 244 9.58 -8.93 2.22
CA THR A 244 9.33 -10.05 1.31
C THR A 244 8.21 -10.91 1.86
N GLY A 245 7.60 -11.72 1.02
CA GLY A 245 6.51 -12.56 1.46
C GLY A 245 6.35 -13.82 0.65
N THR A 246 5.72 -14.80 1.30
CA THR A 246 5.21 -16.00 0.67
C THR A 246 3.81 -16.30 1.18
N ALA A 247 3.07 -17.16 0.50
CA ALA A 247 1.74 -17.56 0.96
C ALA A 247 1.43 -19.02 0.67
N THR A 248 0.30 -19.49 1.20
CA THR A 248 -0.20 -20.86 0.96
C THR A 248 -0.87 -21.03 -0.41
N SER A 249 -1.08 -19.93 -1.14
CA SER A 249 -1.56 -19.86 -2.53
C SER A 249 -1.05 -18.58 -3.17
N ASN A 250 -1.27 -18.39 -4.47
CA ASN A 250 -1.00 -17.11 -5.13
C ASN A 250 -1.91 -16.00 -4.59
N TYR A 251 -1.45 -14.77 -4.69
CA TYR A 251 -2.13 -13.59 -4.19
C TYR A 251 -1.73 -12.36 -5.01
N THR A 252 -2.41 -11.26 -4.72
CA THR A 252 -2.06 -9.93 -5.21
C THR A 252 -1.65 -9.07 -4.02
N PHE A 253 -0.71 -8.14 -4.23
CA PHE A 253 -0.41 -7.15 -3.21
C PHE A 253 -0.20 -5.76 -3.83
N ILE A 254 -0.56 -4.74 -3.08
CA ILE A 254 -0.21 -3.35 -3.37
C ILE A 254 0.97 -2.98 -2.50
N TRP A 255 1.98 -2.38 -3.14
CA TRP A 255 3.09 -1.74 -2.47
C TRP A 255 2.95 -0.23 -2.59
N GLY A 256 3.13 0.45 -1.48
CA GLY A 256 3.15 1.90 -1.39
C GLY A 256 4.40 2.35 -0.67
N MET A 257 5.19 3.23 -1.29
CA MET A 257 6.46 3.73 -0.78
C MET A 257 6.39 5.22 -0.49
N CYS A 258 7.11 5.64 0.53
CA CYS A 258 7.29 7.04 0.89
C CYS A 258 8.72 7.27 1.38
N GLY A 259 9.35 8.36 0.97
CA GLY A 259 10.67 8.77 1.41
C GLY A 259 11.36 9.71 0.44
N GLU A 260 12.67 9.86 0.56
CA GLU A 260 13.46 10.73 -0.31
C GLU A 260 13.74 10.13 -1.68
N ASN A 261 13.47 8.85 -1.82
CA ASN A 261 13.80 8.06 -2.98
C ASN A 261 12.66 8.08 -4.01
N ILE A 262 12.90 8.67 -5.15
CA ILE A 262 12.00 8.69 -6.31
C ILE A 262 12.44 7.72 -7.42
N THR A 263 13.57 7.03 -7.26
CA THR A 263 14.08 6.04 -8.21
C THR A 263 13.67 4.65 -7.74
N TYR A 264 12.84 3.98 -8.52
CA TYR A 264 12.31 2.65 -8.18
C TYR A 264 13.42 1.61 -7.92
N ASP A 265 14.51 1.65 -8.67
CA ASP A 265 15.62 0.69 -8.62
C ASP A 265 16.63 0.96 -7.49
N ASP A 266 16.39 1.96 -6.62
CA ASP A 266 17.23 2.21 -5.46
C ASP A 266 16.98 1.15 -4.37
N MET A 267 17.64 0.00 -4.51
CA MET A 267 17.48 -1.19 -3.68
C MET A 267 18.84 -1.73 -3.25
N ASP A 268 19.00 -1.94 -1.95
CA ASP A 268 20.16 -2.63 -1.36
C ASP A 268 19.85 -4.13 -1.29
N HIS A 269 20.25 -4.86 -2.32
CA HIS A 269 19.97 -6.29 -2.43
C HIS A 269 20.68 -7.12 -1.35
N VAL A 270 19.93 -7.99 -0.69
CA VAL A 270 20.44 -8.90 0.34
C VAL A 270 20.76 -10.25 -0.28
N LYS A 271 21.98 -10.74 -0.04
CA LYS A 271 22.36 -12.07 -0.49
C LYS A 271 21.68 -13.15 0.35
N MET A 272 21.32 -14.27 -0.26
CA MET A 272 20.66 -15.36 0.44
C MET A 272 21.47 -15.89 1.64
N GLU A 273 22.79 -15.85 1.57
CA GLU A 273 23.70 -16.26 2.67
C GLU A 273 23.70 -15.29 3.87
N GLU A 274 23.20 -14.08 3.69
CA GLU A 274 23.13 -13.04 4.74
C GLU A 274 21.83 -13.11 5.55
N LEU A 275 20.82 -13.85 5.06
CA LEU A 275 19.54 -14.01 5.75
C LEU A 275 19.66 -14.96 6.96
N ARG A 276 19.10 -14.52 8.11
CA ARG A 276 19.06 -15.29 9.35
C ARG A 276 17.65 -15.28 9.95
#